data_059fe4a7170fe613c2fc1c8c92615107
#
_entry.id   059fe4a7170fe613c2fc1c8c92615107
#
_cell.length_a   1.000
_cell.length_b   1.000
_cell.length_c   1.000
_cell.angle_alpha   90.00
_cell.angle_beta   90.00
_cell.angle_gamma   90.00
#
_symmetry.space_group_name_H-M   'P 1'
#
loop_
_entity.id
_entity.type
_entity.pdbx_description
1 polymer ?
#
loop_
_entity_poly.entity_id
_entity_poly.type
_entity_poly.pdbx_seq_one_letter_code
_entity_poly.pdbx_strand_id
1 'polypeptide(L)'
;MSQNVLVVHGGGPTAVINASLYGVIEEAKRNPEVGKVYGAIGGTGAIFSETFIDLTSFNDEKLKLLLHTPASAIGSSRYPLYEKDYEKMVDIFKKHDIKYVLLNGGNGTMDACGHIYEVCKDQDIKVVGIPKTIDNDIAMTDHSPGYGSAARFIAASTQEVGEDVKSLPIHVCIMEAMGRNAGWITAASALARRKQGDAPHLIYLPERNFNEDEFLEDVAALQKKQGGVVVLVSEGLHDENGESIVPPIFKSERAVYYGDVSSHLANLVVKKLGIKARSEKPGLCGRASVALQSSVDREEARQA
;
A
#
# COMPACT_ATOMS: atom_id res chain seq x y z
N MET A 1 0.75 19.12 33.36
CA MET A 1 1.10 17.67 33.19
C MET A 1 1.44 17.48 31.73
N SER A 2 2.55 16.81 31.43
CA SER A 2 2.95 16.54 30.04
C SER A 2 1.94 15.57 29.41
N GLN A 3 1.54 15.84 28.17
CA GLN A 3 0.58 15.04 27.42
C GLN A 3 1.35 14.11 26.48
N ASN A 4 1.20 12.81 26.62
CA ASN A 4 1.91 11.85 25.80
C ASN A 4 1.12 11.53 24.50
N VAL A 5 1.87 11.23 23.47
CA VAL A 5 1.36 10.80 22.15
C VAL A 5 1.67 9.31 21.97
N LEU A 6 0.72 8.54 21.46
CA LEU A 6 0.92 7.16 21.01
C LEU A 6 0.70 7.07 19.50
N VAL A 7 1.68 6.58 18.77
CA VAL A 7 1.57 6.27 17.34
C VAL A 7 1.44 4.78 17.14
N VAL A 8 0.45 4.37 16.38
CA VAL A 8 0.14 2.97 16.07
C VAL A 8 0.09 2.77 14.57
N HIS A 9 0.88 1.86 14.03
CA HIS A 9 0.81 1.48 12.62
C HIS A 9 -0.11 0.29 12.40
N GLY A 10 -0.95 0.34 11.34
CA GLY A 10 -1.87 -0.72 10.98
C GLY A 10 -1.81 -1.11 9.50
N GLY A 11 -2.04 -2.39 9.22
CA GLY A 11 -2.10 -2.93 7.86
C GLY A 11 -0.74 -3.06 7.18
N GLY A 12 -0.75 -3.22 5.85
CA GLY A 12 0.48 -3.32 5.05
C GLY A 12 1.28 -2.01 5.06
N PRO A 13 2.60 -2.05 5.25
CA PRO A 13 3.42 -0.84 5.22
C PRO A 13 3.51 -0.26 3.81
N THR A 14 3.89 1.02 3.70
CA THR A 14 4.24 1.69 2.45
C THR A 14 5.66 2.23 2.53
N ALA A 15 6.19 2.72 1.41
CA ALA A 15 7.50 3.36 1.36
C ALA A 15 7.58 4.65 2.21
N VAL A 16 6.44 5.22 2.61
CA VAL A 16 6.37 6.52 3.31
C VAL A 16 5.73 6.45 4.70
N ILE A 17 5.35 5.27 5.19
CA ILE A 17 4.70 5.14 6.51
C ILE A 17 5.55 5.73 7.64
N ASN A 18 6.87 5.61 7.55
CA ASN A 18 7.79 6.17 8.53
C ASN A 18 7.98 7.68 8.36
N ALA A 19 7.65 8.26 7.20
CA ALA A 19 7.66 9.70 7.03
C ALA A 19 6.54 10.35 7.84
N SER A 20 5.34 9.75 7.89
CA SER A 20 4.27 10.19 8.79
C SER A 20 4.69 10.07 10.27
N LEU A 21 5.33 8.95 10.65
CA LEU A 21 5.88 8.80 12.00
C LEU A 21 6.90 9.89 12.33
N TYR A 22 7.78 10.21 11.38
CA TYR A 22 8.76 11.28 11.54
C TYR A 22 8.07 12.65 11.72
N GLY A 23 7.05 12.95 10.92
CA GLY A 23 6.27 14.19 11.03
C GLY A 23 5.62 14.35 12.40
N VAL A 24 5.01 13.29 12.93
CA VAL A 24 4.45 13.30 14.29
C VAL A 24 5.53 13.62 15.34
N ILE A 25 6.70 12.99 15.26
CA ILE A 25 7.79 13.24 16.22
C ILE A 25 8.33 14.66 16.10
N GLU A 26 8.51 15.13 14.86
CA GLU A 26 9.00 16.47 14.56
C GLU A 26 8.05 17.56 15.12
N GLU A 27 6.75 17.42 14.90
CA GLU A 27 5.76 18.36 15.40
C GLU A 27 5.60 18.28 16.93
N ALA A 28 5.60 17.09 17.49
CA ALA A 28 5.57 16.88 18.93
C ALA A 28 6.74 17.59 19.65
N LYS A 29 7.95 17.54 19.08
CA LYS A 29 9.12 18.25 19.64
C LYS A 29 9.00 19.77 19.60
N ARG A 30 8.15 20.33 18.73
CA ARG A 30 7.88 21.76 18.64
C ARG A 30 6.84 22.24 19.64
N ASN A 31 6.04 21.30 20.16
CA ASN A 31 4.96 21.61 21.09
C ASN A 31 5.38 21.31 22.54
N PRO A 32 5.57 22.34 23.39
CA PRO A 32 6.06 22.15 24.78
C PRO A 32 5.03 21.44 25.68
N GLU A 33 3.76 21.33 25.29
CA GLU A 33 2.77 20.60 26.05
C GLU A 33 2.88 19.08 25.83
N VAL A 34 3.51 18.63 24.75
CA VAL A 34 3.76 17.23 24.48
C VAL A 34 4.94 16.72 25.31
N GLY A 35 4.72 15.65 26.04
CA GLY A 35 5.75 14.99 26.82
C GLY A 35 6.53 13.99 25.98
N LYS A 36 6.04 12.76 25.92
CA LYS A 36 6.66 11.66 25.15
C LYS A 36 5.86 11.31 23.91
N VAL A 37 6.56 10.89 22.87
CA VAL A 37 5.98 10.21 21.72
C VAL A 37 6.33 8.74 21.81
N TYR A 38 5.32 7.92 22.05
CA TYR A 38 5.44 6.47 22.07
C TYR A 38 5.10 5.89 20.70
N GLY A 39 5.89 4.91 20.26
CA GLY A 39 5.55 4.03 19.14
C GLY A 39 5.11 2.66 19.66
N ALA A 40 3.94 2.19 19.24
CA ALA A 40 3.45 0.85 19.55
C ALA A 40 4.20 -0.20 18.71
N ILE A 41 5.05 -1.02 19.34
CA ILE A 41 5.89 -2.00 18.65
C ILE A 41 5.08 -3.21 18.23
N GLY A 42 4.69 -3.27 16.95
CA GLY A 42 3.87 -4.36 16.39
C GLY A 42 2.38 -4.00 16.24
N GLY A 43 2.06 -2.72 16.12
CA GLY A 43 0.71 -2.25 15.80
C GLY A 43 -0.27 -2.32 16.97
N THR A 44 -1.56 -2.51 16.67
CA THR A 44 -2.64 -2.43 17.68
C THR A 44 -2.53 -3.48 18.79
N GLY A 45 -1.97 -4.66 18.51
CA GLY A 45 -1.73 -5.68 19.54
C GLY A 45 -0.75 -5.23 20.63
N ALA A 46 0.19 -4.34 20.30
CA ALA A 46 1.15 -3.79 21.23
C ALA A 46 0.52 -2.87 22.29
N ILE A 47 -0.69 -2.36 22.08
CA ILE A 47 -1.42 -1.59 23.08
C ILE A 47 -1.70 -2.48 24.29
N PHE A 48 -2.18 -3.70 24.07
CA PHE A 48 -2.55 -4.64 25.16
C PHE A 48 -1.34 -5.24 25.89
N SER A 49 -0.23 -5.41 25.17
CA SER A 49 1.05 -5.85 25.80
C SER A 49 1.84 -4.68 26.35
N GLU A 50 1.36 -3.44 26.17
CA GLU A 50 2.02 -2.20 26.59
C GLU A 50 3.47 -2.11 26.08
N THR A 51 3.72 -2.65 24.88
CA THR A 51 5.07 -2.69 24.28
C THR A 51 5.30 -1.39 23.50
N PHE A 52 5.73 -0.37 24.21
CA PHE A 52 5.95 0.97 23.67
C PHE A 52 7.43 1.33 23.64
N ILE A 53 7.87 2.03 22.60
CA ILE A 53 9.19 2.64 22.52
C ILE A 53 9.06 4.16 22.63
N ASP A 54 9.88 4.77 23.48
CA ASP A 54 9.97 6.23 23.60
C ASP A 54 10.81 6.80 22.44
N LEU A 55 10.13 7.39 21.46
CA LEU A 55 10.75 7.95 20.24
C LEU A 55 11.38 9.33 20.49
N THR A 56 11.02 10.03 21.56
CA THR A 56 11.61 11.32 21.91
C THR A 56 13.04 11.19 22.43
N SER A 57 13.43 10.00 22.89
CA SER A 57 14.78 9.71 23.38
C SER A 57 15.85 9.68 22.28
N PHE A 58 15.44 9.60 21.01
CA PHE A 58 16.38 9.55 19.89
C PHE A 58 16.78 10.95 19.42
N ASN A 59 18.05 11.09 19.01
CA ASN A 59 18.55 12.31 18.40
C ASN A 59 17.99 12.51 16.96
N ASP A 60 18.06 13.73 16.47
CA ASP A 60 17.47 14.11 15.18
C ASP A 60 18.13 13.38 14.00
N GLU A 61 19.42 13.07 14.07
CA GLU A 61 20.11 12.32 13.01
C GLU A 61 19.54 10.92 12.85
N LYS A 62 19.30 10.24 13.99
CA LYS A 62 18.70 8.91 14.00
C LYS A 62 17.25 8.94 13.55
N LEU A 63 16.48 9.94 13.96
CA LEU A 63 15.09 10.11 13.54
C LEU A 63 14.97 10.36 12.02
N LYS A 64 15.87 11.13 11.43
CA LYS A 64 15.88 11.36 9.97
C LYS A 64 16.06 10.08 9.14
N LEU A 65 16.62 9.02 9.72
CA LEU A 65 16.71 7.71 9.04
C LEU A 65 15.33 7.14 8.74
N LEU A 66 14.28 7.50 9.51
CA LEU A 66 12.90 7.09 9.25
C LEU A 66 12.46 7.44 7.83
N LEU A 67 12.87 8.59 7.29
CA LEU A 67 12.54 9.04 5.94
C LEU A 67 13.07 8.11 4.82
N HIS A 68 14.02 7.25 5.14
CA HIS A 68 14.69 6.33 4.22
C HIS A 68 14.64 4.86 4.69
N THR A 69 13.85 4.56 5.74
CA THR A 69 13.71 3.22 6.28
C THR A 69 12.54 2.51 5.59
N PRO A 70 12.76 1.36 4.93
CA PRO A 70 11.69 0.61 4.29
C PRO A 70 10.76 -0.03 5.33
N ALA A 71 9.51 -0.27 4.93
CA ALA A 71 8.46 -0.86 5.77
C ALA A 71 8.19 -0.02 7.03
N SER A 72 7.67 -0.62 8.11
CA SER A 72 7.35 0.08 9.35
C SER A 72 8.48 -0.06 10.37
N ALA A 73 9.06 1.05 10.80
CA ALA A 73 10.13 1.08 11.80
C ALA A 73 9.67 0.63 13.21
N ILE A 74 8.39 0.79 13.52
CA ILE A 74 7.78 0.35 14.78
C ILE A 74 6.95 -0.93 14.64
N GLY A 75 7.00 -1.58 13.46
CA GLY A 75 6.15 -2.72 13.16
C GLY A 75 4.71 -2.30 12.88
N SER A 76 3.92 -3.24 12.40
CA SER A 76 2.50 -3.07 12.05
C SER A 76 1.76 -4.37 12.34
N SER A 77 0.43 -4.33 12.40
CA SER A 77 -0.36 -5.53 12.59
C SER A 77 -1.70 -5.49 11.86
N ARG A 78 -2.33 -6.68 11.82
CA ARG A 78 -3.74 -6.89 11.52
C ARG A 78 -4.40 -7.57 12.70
N TYR A 79 -4.05 -7.14 13.92
CA TYR A 79 -4.60 -7.69 15.15
C TYR A 79 -6.12 -7.49 15.18
N PRO A 80 -6.90 -8.55 15.42
CA PRO A 80 -8.35 -8.45 15.47
C PRO A 80 -8.78 -7.69 16.74
N LEU A 81 -9.56 -6.63 16.56
CA LEU A 81 -10.17 -5.88 17.64
C LEU A 81 -11.66 -6.19 17.73
N TYR A 82 -12.14 -6.39 18.94
CA TYR A 82 -13.53 -6.60 19.29
C TYR A 82 -14.02 -5.49 20.22
N GLU A 83 -15.32 -5.28 20.36
CA GLU A 83 -15.87 -4.19 21.18
C GLU A 83 -15.27 -4.10 22.60
N LYS A 84 -15.16 -5.25 23.29
CA LYS A 84 -14.53 -5.33 24.62
C LYS A 84 -13.06 -4.89 24.68
N ASP A 85 -12.39 -4.85 23.55
CA ASP A 85 -10.97 -4.49 23.47
C ASP A 85 -10.84 -2.96 23.45
N TYR A 86 -11.77 -2.24 22.82
CA TYR A 86 -11.74 -0.78 22.75
C TYR A 86 -11.86 -0.14 24.14
N GLU A 87 -12.72 -0.68 25.01
CA GLU A 87 -12.87 -0.18 26.39
C GLU A 87 -11.58 -0.33 27.19
N LYS A 88 -10.89 -1.49 27.06
CA LYS A 88 -9.60 -1.73 27.72
C LYS A 88 -8.50 -0.77 27.28
N MET A 89 -8.52 -0.31 26.03
CA MET A 89 -7.54 0.65 25.53
C MET A 89 -7.57 1.96 26.29
N VAL A 90 -8.76 2.42 26.71
CA VAL A 90 -8.92 3.67 27.48
C VAL A 90 -8.15 3.61 28.81
N ASP A 91 -8.23 2.48 29.52
CA ASP A 91 -7.50 2.30 30.79
C ASP A 91 -5.99 2.30 30.58
N ILE A 92 -5.52 1.67 29.49
CA ILE A 92 -4.11 1.65 29.13
C ILE A 92 -3.63 3.05 28.77
N PHE A 93 -4.40 3.79 27.98
CA PHE A 93 -4.06 5.17 27.61
C PHE A 93 -3.94 6.07 28.85
N LYS A 94 -4.88 5.97 29.79
CA LYS A 94 -4.83 6.70 31.06
C LYS A 94 -3.61 6.32 31.90
N LYS A 95 -3.28 5.03 32.01
CA LYS A 95 -2.14 4.51 32.76
C LYS A 95 -0.81 5.10 32.27
N HIS A 96 -0.69 5.39 30.97
CA HIS A 96 0.51 5.93 30.35
C HIS A 96 0.44 7.44 30.07
N ASP A 97 -0.55 8.16 30.64
CA ASP A 97 -0.79 9.59 30.40
C ASP A 97 -0.89 9.93 28.90
N ILE A 98 -1.40 9.00 28.07
CA ILE A 98 -1.58 9.19 26.62
C ILE A 98 -2.83 10.07 26.41
N LYS A 99 -2.62 11.23 25.81
CA LYS A 99 -3.68 12.20 25.45
C LYS A 99 -3.98 12.23 23.96
N TYR A 100 -3.02 11.81 23.14
CA TYR A 100 -3.16 11.76 21.70
C TYR A 100 -2.85 10.36 21.20
N VAL A 101 -3.78 9.76 20.48
CA VAL A 101 -3.65 8.45 19.85
C VAL A 101 -3.73 8.64 18.34
N LEU A 102 -2.64 8.36 17.63
CA LEU A 102 -2.51 8.54 16.20
C LEU A 102 -2.40 7.17 15.52
N LEU A 103 -3.42 6.84 14.71
CA LEU A 103 -3.47 5.57 14.00
C LEU A 103 -3.10 5.78 12.52
N ASN A 104 -1.94 5.27 12.11
CA ASN A 104 -1.47 5.37 10.74
C ASN A 104 -1.74 4.07 9.98
N GLY A 105 -2.66 4.11 9.01
CA GLY A 105 -3.00 2.91 8.24
C GLY A 105 -4.05 3.09 7.15
N GLY A 106 -4.43 1.99 6.53
CA GLY A 106 -5.45 1.93 5.48
C GLY A 106 -6.88 1.86 6.02
N ASN A 107 -7.84 1.49 5.17
CA ASN A 107 -9.27 1.47 5.48
C ASN A 107 -9.61 0.79 6.83
N GLY A 108 -9.10 -0.43 7.07
CA GLY A 108 -9.36 -1.13 8.34
C GLY A 108 -8.74 -0.46 9.57
N THR A 109 -7.69 0.35 9.40
CA THR A 109 -7.11 1.13 10.49
C THR A 109 -7.92 2.40 10.74
N MET A 110 -8.47 3.03 9.70
CA MET A 110 -9.38 4.16 9.82
C MET A 110 -10.70 3.76 10.50
N ASP A 111 -11.21 2.57 10.18
CA ASP A 111 -12.37 1.98 10.86
C ASP A 111 -12.09 1.77 12.37
N ALA A 112 -10.97 1.13 12.71
CA ALA A 112 -10.55 0.96 14.10
C ALA A 112 -10.34 2.32 14.81
N CYS A 113 -9.83 3.33 14.08
CA CYS A 113 -9.68 4.69 14.59
C CYS A 113 -11.04 5.29 15.01
N GLY A 114 -12.08 5.09 14.19
CA GLY A 114 -13.44 5.51 14.49
C GLY A 114 -13.98 4.87 15.77
N HIS A 115 -13.82 3.56 15.93
CA HIS A 115 -14.23 2.84 17.15
C HIS A 115 -13.48 3.31 18.41
N ILE A 116 -12.16 3.52 18.30
CA ILE A 116 -11.34 4.04 19.41
C ILE A 116 -11.77 5.47 19.76
N TYR A 117 -12.08 6.30 18.75
CA TYR A 117 -12.59 7.65 18.96
C TYR A 117 -13.90 7.63 19.79
N GLU A 118 -14.86 6.75 19.45
CA GLU A 118 -16.14 6.66 20.14
C GLU A 118 -15.99 6.36 21.65
N VAL A 119 -15.08 5.46 22.04
CA VAL A 119 -14.82 5.15 23.44
C VAL A 119 -13.96 6.20 24.17
N CYS A 120 -13.22 7.01 23.41
CA CYS A 120 -12.31 8.02 23.95
C CYS A 120 -12.89 9.43 24.01
N LYS A 121 -13.97 9.75 23.26
CA LYS A 121 -14.46 11.12 23.06
C LYS A 121 -14.78 11.88 24.35
N ASP A 122 -15.25 11.18 25.39
CA ASP A 122 -15.62 11.76 26.69
C ASP A 122 -14.50 11.55 27.75
N GLN A 123 -13.32 11.06 27.35
CA GLN A 123 -12.23 10.67 28.25
C GLN A 123 -11.02 11.64 28.23
N ASP A 124 -11.18 12.82 27.60
CA ASP A 124 -10.06 13.77 27.39
C ASP A 124 -8.88 13.13 26.66
N ILE A 125 -9.15 12.21 25.72
CA ILE A 125 -8.18 11.56 24.83
C ILE A 125 -8.58 11.90 23.39
N LYS A 126 -7.65 12.43 22.62
CA LYS A 126 -7.85 12.79 21.21
C LYS A 126 -7.35 11.64 20.32
N VAL A 127 -8.20 11.21 19.40
CA VAL A 127 -7.90 10.11 18.47
C VAL A 127 -7.92 10.64 17.05
N VAL A 128 -6.85 10.43 16.29
CA VAL A 128 -6.69 10.95 14.93
C VAL A 128 -6.19 9.84 14.02
N GLY A 129 -6.82 9.70 12.86
CA GLY A 129 -6.38 8.81 11.79
C GLY A 129 -5.39 9.52 10.87
N ILE A 130 -4.27 8.87 10.57
CA ILE A 130 -3.33 9.28 9.53
C ILE A 130 -3.52 8.29 8.36
N PRO A 131 -4.16 8.71 7.25
CA PRO A 131 -4.44 7.81 6.14
C PRO A 131 -3.14 7.37 5.45
N LYS A 132 -3.07 6.10 5.09
CA LYS A 132 -1.96 5.51 4.38
C LYS A 132 -2.43 4.26 3.63
N THR A 133 -2.26 4.24 2.31
CA THR A 133 -2.43 3.05 1.46
C THR A 133 -1.75 3.27 0.11
N ILE A 134 -1.27 2.18 -0.52
CA ILE A 134 -0.84 2.24 -1.91
C ILE A 134 -2.02 2.17 -2.88
N ASP A 135 -3.16 1.65 -2.43
CA ASP A 135 -4.32 1.37 -3.27
C ASP A 135 -5.07 2.66 -3.67
N ASN A 136 -4.83 3.78 -2.96
CA ASN A 136 -5.49 5.07 -3.14
C ASN A 136 -7.02 4.98 -3.06
N ASP A 137 -7.51 4.16 -2.14
CA ASP A 137 -8.93 3.76 -2.01
C ASP A 137 -9.59 4.22 -0.71
N ILE A 138 -8.97 5.12 0.05
CA ILE A 138 -9.57 5.68 1.27
C ILE A 138 -10.60 6.73 0.89
N ALA A 139 -11.82 6.55 1.37
CA ALA A 139 -12.92 7.49 1.13
C ALA A 139 -12.56 8.91 1.60
N MET A 140 -13.06 9.92 0.91
CA MET A 140 -12.84 11.34 1.20
C MET A 140 -11.40 11.84 1.00
N THR A 141 -10.50 11.02 0.43
CA THR A 141 -9.15 11.44 0.07
C THR A 141 -8.98 11.43 -1.45
N ASP A 142 -8.32 12.45 -2.00
CA ASP A 142 -7.93 12.47 -3.42
C ASP A 142 -6.65 11.70 -3.64
N HIS A 143 -5.74 11.76 -2.68
CA HIS A 143 -4.44 11.13 -2.69
C HIS A 143 -4.09 10.58 -1.30
N SER A 144 -3.76 9.30 -1.23
CA SER A 144 -3.34 8.65 0.01
C SER A 144 -1.82 8.46 0.05
N PRO A 145 -1.14 8.86 1.15
CA PRO A 145 0.29 8.63 1.29
C PRO A 145 0.66 7.16 1.12
N GLY A 146 1.63 6.89 0.26
CA GLY A 146 2.05 5.56 -0.20
C GLY A 146 1.72 5.27 -1.66
N TYR A 147 0.61 5.82 -2.18
CA TYR A 147 0.22 5.63 -3.57
C TYR A 147 1.25 6.23 -4.54
N GLY A 148 1.69 7.48 -4.32
CA GLY A 148 2.61 8.16 -5.22
C GLY A 148 3.95 7.42 -5.39
N SER A 149 4.46 6.78 -4.34
CA SER A 149 5.66 5.94 -4.41
C SER A 149 5.42 4.62 -5.14
N ALA A 150 4.27 3.97 -4.92
CA ALA A 150 3.90 2.75 -5.64
C ALA A 150 3.66 3.02 -7.13
N ALA A 151 3.01 4.14 -7.47
CA ALA A 151 2.81 4.61 -8.84
C ALA A 151 4.15 4.87 -9.55
N ARG A 152 5.10 5.53 -8.89
CA ARG A 152 6.45 5.73 -9.40
C ARG A 152 7.18 4.41 -9.63
N PHE A 153 7.06 3.48 -8.68
CA PHE A 153 7.68 2.16 -8.79
C PHE A 153 7.17 1.40 -10.00
N ILE A 154 5.84 1.29 -10.16
CA ILE A 154 5.27 0.52 -11.28
C ILE A 154 5.58 1.18 -12.62
N ALA A 155 5.57 2.50 -12.71
CA ALA A 155 5.94 3.21 -13.94
C ALA A 155 7.40 2.96 -14.32
N ALA A 156 8.33 3.07 -13.37
CA ALA A 156 9.75 2.80 -13.61
C ALA A 156 10.00 1.35 -14.00
N SER A 157 9.45 0.39 -13.25
CA SER A 157 9.59 -1.04 -13.55
C SER A 157 8.99 -1.40 -14.92
N THR A 158 7.85 -0.81 -15.28
CA THR A 158 7.22 -1.02 -16.59
C THR A 158 8.10 -0.48 -17.72
N GLN A 159 8.76 0.64 -17.50
CA GLN A 159 9.70 1.19 -18.48
C GLN A 159 10.90 0.27 -18.67
N GLU A 160 11.51 -0.21 -17.58
CA GLU A 160 12.67 -1.12 -17.62
C GLU A 160 12.32 -2.45 -18.30
N VAL A 161 11.21 -3.07 -17.91
CA VAL A 161 10.68 -4.28 -18.56
C VAL A 161 10.35 -4.02 -20.03
N GLY A 162 9.82 -2.84 -20.35
CA GLY A 162 9.52 -2.43 -21.72
C GLY A 162 10.76 -2.39 -22.61
N GLU A 163 11.85 -1.85 -22.11
CA GLU A 163 13.13 -1.82 -22.85
C GLU A 163 13.76 -3.22 -22.97
N ASP A 164 13.63 -4.08 -21.95
CA ASP A 164 14.07 -5.48 -22.03
C ASP A 164 13.31 -6.24 -23.12
N VAL A 165 11.97 -6.20 -23.08
CA VAL A 165 11.10 -6.86 -24.06
C VAL A 165 11.33 -6.34 -25.48
N LYS A 166 11.61 -5.05 -25.63
CA LYS A 166 11.92 -4.41 -26.91
C LYS A 166 13.30 -4.83 -27.43
N SER A 167 14.26 -5.07 -26.55
CA SER A 167 15.62 -5.53 -26.93
C SER A 167 15.62 -6.97 -27.45
N LEU A 168 14.66 -7.80 -27.00
CA LEU A 168 14.46 -9.17 -27.44
C LEU A 168 12.98 -9.45 -27.73
N PRO A 169 12.45 -8.97 -28.89
CA PRO A 169 11.00 -8.93 -29.15
C PRO A 169 10.41 -10.28 -29.57
N ILE A 170 10.54 -11.29 -28.75
CA ILE A 170 10.08 -12.67 -29.03
C ILE A 170 9.03 -13.18 -28.04
N HIS A 171 8.59 -12.36 -27.10
CA HIS A 171 7.70 -12.80 -26.03
C HIS A 171 6.75 -11.71 -25.55
N VAL A 172 5.73 -12.16 -24.82
CA VAL A 172 4.81 -11.33 -24.07
C VAL A 172 5.24 -11.31 -22.60
N CYS A 173 5.28 -10.14 -21.98
CA CYS A 173 5.50 -10.00 -20.56
C CYS A 173 4.22 -9.46 -19.91
N ILE A 174 3.67 -10.18 -18.93
CA ILE A 174 2.48 -9.78 -18.19
C ILE A 174 2.92 -9.40 -16.78
N MET A 175 2.76 -8.13 -16.43
CA MET A 175 3.10 -7.60 -15.11
C MET A 175 1.84 -7.42 -14.28
N GLU A 176 1.84 -7.93 -13.05
CA GLU A 176 0.73 -7.79 -12.10
C GLU A 176 0.99 -6.68 -11.10
N ALA A 177 0.08 -5.72 -11.03
CA ALA A 177 0.12 -4.66 -10.03
C ALA A 177 -0.82 -4.98 -8.86
N MET A 178 -0.38 -4.63 -7.65
CA MET A 178 -1.23 -4.61 -6.46
C MET A 178 -2.30 -3.51 -6.59
N GLY A 179 -3.27 -3.52 -5.69
CA GLY A 179 -4.33 -2.49 -5.63
C GLY A 179 -5.72 -3.09 -5.42
N ARG A 180 -5.83 -4.42 -5.35
CA ARG A 180 -7.09 -5.15 -5.16
C ARG A 180 -8.13 -4.71 -6.20
N ASN A 181 -9.24 -4.10 -5.74
CA ASN A 181 -10.34 -3.63 -6.59
C ASN A 181 -10.16 -2.18 -7.09
N ALA A 182 -9.00 -1.56 -6.78
CA ALA A 182 -8.68 -0.21 -7.22
C ALA A 182 -7.52 -0.24 -8.23
N GLY A 183 -7.78 0.25 -9.43
CA GLY A 183 -6.84 0.19 -10.56
C GLY A 183 -5.81 1.31 -10.61
N TRP A 184 -5.70 2.15 -9.59
CA TRP A 184 -4.83 3.32 -9.59
C TRP A 184 -3.35 3.01 -9.86
N ILE A 185 -2.80 1.97 -9.21
CA ILE A 185 -1.40 1.56 -9.43
C ILE A 185 -1.25 1.00 -10.85
N THR A 186 -2.17 0.14 -11.28
CA THR A 186 -2.16 -0.44 -12.62
C THR A 186 -2.23 0.66 -13.69
N ALA A 187 -3.11 1.65 -13.51
CA ALA A 187 -3.24 2.79 -14.41
C ALA A 187 -1.97 3.66 -14.43
N ALA A 188 -1.29 3.84 -13.29
CA ALA A 188 -0.06 4.62 -13.19
C ALA A 188 1.07 4.06 -14.07
N SER A 189 1.03 2.78 -14.45
CA SER A 189 1.97 2.21 -15.41
C SER A 189 1.99 2.94 -16.75
N ALA A 190 0.88 3.58 -17.14
CA ALA A 190 0.80 4.40 -18.35
C ALA A 190 1.83 5.55 -18.38
N LEU A 191 2.31 5.99 -17.21
CA LEU A 191 3.36 7.02 -17.09
C LEU A 191 4.72 6.55 -17.60
N ALA A 192 4.91 5.23 -17.83
CA ALA A 192 6.10 4.70 -18.48
C ALA A 192 6.18 5.08 -19.97
N ARG A 193 5.04 5.36 -20.61
CA ARG A 193 4.97 5.74 -22.03
C ARG A 193 5.51 7.15 -22.23
N ARG A 194 6.58 7.28 -22.99
CA ARG A 194 7.17 8.57 -23.40
C ARG A 194 6.86 8.91 -24.83
N LYS A 195 6.62 7.89 -25.67
CA LYS A 195 6.27 8.02 -27.08
C LYS A 195 5.36 6.87 -27.51
N GLN A 196 4.81 6.98 -28.70
CA GLN A 196 4.00 5.93 -29.29
C GLN A 196 4.80 4.64 -29.43
N GLY A 197 4.23 3.51 -29.00
CA GLY A 197 4.85 2.20 -29.03
C GLY A 197 5.69 1.85 -27.80
N ASP A 198 5.81 2.73 -26.82
CA ASP A 198 6.42 2.37 -25.53
C ASP A 198 5.46 1.53 -24.67
N ALA A 199 6.03 0.69 -23.83
CA ALA A 199 5.29 -0.09 -22.83
C ALA A 199 4.69 0.82 -21.72
N PRO A 200 3.58 0.39 -21.11
CA PRO A 200 2.81 -0.83 -21.37
C PRO A 200 1.97 -0.71 -22.64
N HIS A 201 1.82 -1.79 -23.39
CA HIS A 201 1.02 -1.78 -24.61
C HIS A 201 -0.47 -1.94 -24.32
N LEU A 202 -0.80 -2.78 -23.32
CA LEU A 202 -2.15 -3.01 -22.82
C LEU A 202 -2.20 -2.79 -21.30
N ILE A 203 -3.33 -2.31 -20.79
CA ILE A 203 -3.60 -2.11 -19.38
C ILE A 203 -5.02 -2.59 -19.09
N TYR A 204 -5.16 -3.55 -18.18
CA TYR A 204 -6.45 -4.08 -17.74
C TYR A 204 -6.70 -3.72 -16.28
N LEU A 205 -7.76 -2.95 -16.06
CA LEU A 205 -8.13 -2.38 -14.75
C LEU A 205 -9.24 -3.21 -14.09
N PRO A 206 -9.28 -3.31 -12.77
CA PRO A 206 -10.30 -4.07 -12.05
C PRO A 206 -11.67 -3.39 -12.08
N GLU A 207 -11.78 -2.14 -12.50
CA GLU A 207 -13.06 -1.42 -12.65
C GLU A 207 -13.82 -1.81 -13.91
N ARG A 208 -13.27 -2.69 -14.75
CA ARG A 208 -13.89 -3.18 -15.97
C ARG A 208 -13.88 -4.70 -15.99
N ASN A 209 -14.97 -5.27 -16.51
CA ASN A 209 -15.04 -6.70 -16.74
C ASN A 209 -13.92 -7.13 -17.70
N PHE A 210 -13.23 -8.20 -17.32
CA PHE A 210 -12.17 -8.78 -18.13
C PHE A 210 -12.74 -9.88 -19.02
N ASN A 211 -12.33 -9.88 -20.29
CA ASN A 211 -12.68 -10.91 -21.26
C ASN A 211 -11.41 -11.58 -21.79
N GLU A 212 -11.28 -12.89 -21.58
CA GLU A 212 -10.09 -13.66 -21.98
C GLU A 212 -9.91 -13.71 -23.50
N ASP A 213 -10.99 -13.79 -24.27
CA ASP A 213 -10.94 -13.89 -25.74
C ASP A 213 -10.47 -12.55 -26.34
N GLU A 214 -11.03 -11.42 -25.88
CA GLU A 214 -10.58 -10.07 -26.27
C GLU A 214 -9.12 -9.84 -25.91
N PHE A 215 -8.70 -10.26 -24.70
CA PHE A 215 -7.30 -10.18 -24.27
C PHE A 215 -6.38 -10.96 -25.22
N LEU A 216 -6.75 -12.18 -25.62
CA LEU A 216 -5.94 -13.00 -26.52
C LEU A 216 -5.87 -12.38 -27.92
N GLU A 217 -6.95 -11.82 -28.43
CA GLU A 217 -6.99 -11.11 -29.71
C GLU A 217 -6.07 -9.89 -29.71
N ASP A 218 -6.16 -9.04 -28.66
CA ASP A 218 -5.33 -7.86 -28.48
C ASP A 218 -3.82 -8.21 -28.43
N VAL A 219 -3.48 -9.22 -27.63
CA VAL A 219 -2.09 -9.71 -27.50
C VAL A 219 -1.57 -10.25 -28.83
N ALA A 220 -2.36 -11.07 -29.54
CA ALA A 220 -1.98 -11.65 -30.83
C ALA A 220 -1.75 -10.56 -31.90
N ALA A 221 -2.63 -9.57 -31.95
CA ALA A 221 -2.54 -8.46 -32.90
C ALA A 221 -1.27 -7.61 -32.65
N LEU A 222 -0.98 -7.27 -31.40
CA LEU A 222 0.21 -6.50 -31.04
C LEU A 222 1.48 -7.29 -31.24
N GLN A 223 1.51 -8.57 -30.85
CA GLN A 223 2.70 -9.42 -31.03
C GLN A 223 3.04 -9.57 -32.52
N LYS A 224 2.05 -9.78 -33.39
CA LYS A 224 2.26 -9.83 -34.84
C LYS A 224 2.83 -8.52 -35.40
N LYS A 225 2.42 -7.37 -34.82
CA LYS A 225 2.84 -6.05 -35.29
C LYS A 225 4.26 -5.69 -34.88
N GLN A 226 4.68 -6.04 -33.66
CA GLN A 226 5.92 -5.53 -33.07
C GLN A 226 6.80 -6.57 -32.37
N GLY A 227 6.35 -7.83 -32.29
CA GLY A 227 7.11 -8.96 -31.73
C GLY A 227 7.06 -9.06 -30.20
N GLY A 228 7.37 -7.99 -29.47
CA GLY A 228 7.34 -7.96 -28.02
C GLY A 228 6.13 -7.18 -27.48
N VAL A 229 5.49 -7.69 -26.44
CA VAL A 229 4.32 -7.04 -25.83
C VAL A 229 4.45 -7.02 -24.31
N VAL A 230 4.20 -5.88 -23.69
CA VAL A 230 4.08 -5.72 -22.22
C VAL A 230 2.65 -5.39 -21.87
N VAL A 231 2.09 -6.17 -20.99
CA VAL A 231 0.71 -6.02 -20.49
C VAL A 231 0.73 -5.76 -18.99
N LEU A 232 0.03 -4.76 -18.52
CA LEU A 232 -0.21 -4.50 -17.11
C LEU A 232 -1.60 -4.99 -16.73
N VAL A 233 -1.69 -5.75 -15.64
CA VAL A 233 -2.94 -6.28 -15.11
C VAL A 233 -3.05 -5.99 -13.63
N SER A 234 -4.28 -5.78 -13.15
CA SER A 234 -4.54 -5.74 -11.70
C SER A 234 -4.66 -7.15 -11.13
N GLU A 235 -4.24 -7.34 -9.87
CA GLU A 235 -4.51 -8.56 -9.11
C GLU A 235 -6.01 -8.81 -8.88
N GLY A 236 -6.85 -7.78 -9.01
CA GLY A 236 -8.29 -7.81 -8.76
C GLY A 236 -9.16 -7.95 -10.02
N LEU A 237 -8.62 -8.43 -11.16
CA LEU A 237 -9.43 -8.64 -12.37
C LEU A 237 -10.57 -9.63 -12.11
N HIS A 238 -11.74 -9.30 -12.65
CA HIS A 238 -12.95 -10.11 -12.57
C HIS A 238 -13.67 -10.19 -13.91
N ASP A 239 -14.49 -11.21 -14.10
CA ASP A 239 -15.32 -11.42 -15.26
C ASP A 239 -16.62 -10.57 -15.21
N GLU A 240 -17.50 -10.77 -16.17
CA GLU A 240 -18.80 -10.09 -16.29
C GLU A 240 -19.77 -10.42 -15.14
N ASN A 241 -19.54 -11.52 -14.41
CA ASN A 241 -20.34 -11.93 -13.26
C ASN A 241 -19.78 -11.38 -11.94
N GLY A 242 -18.66 -10.65 -12.00
CA GLY A 242 -17.93 -10.15 -10.83
C GLY A 242 -17.09 -11.23 -10.14
N GLU A 243 -16.89 -12.39 -10.75
CA GLU A 243 -16.04 -13.44 -10.21
C GLU A 243 -14.57 -13.20 -10.60
N SER A 244 -13.67 -13.37 -9.64
CA SER A 244 -12.23 -13.22 -9.90
C SER A 244 -11.77 -14.19 -11.00
N ILE A 245 -11.05 -13.72 -12.02
CA ILE A 245 -10.54 -14.57 -13.11
C ILE A 245 -9.59 -15.67 -12.63
N VAL A 246 -8.94 -15.45 -11.47
CA VAL A 246 -8.21 -16.48 -10.74
C VAL A 246 -8.79 -16.57 -9.33
N PRO A 247 -9.29 -17.75 -8.92
CA PRO A 247 -9.86 -17.92 -7.59
C PRO A 247 -8.86 -17.49 -6.50
N PRO A 248 -9.32 -16.81 -5.44
CA PRO A 248 -8.47 -16.50 -4.30
C PRO A 248 -7.90 -17.79 -3.68
N ILE A 249 -6.61 -17.78 -3.37
CA ILE A 249 -5.94 -18.92 -2.70
C ILE A 249 -6.50 -19.11 -1.28
N PHE A 250 -6.81 -17.99 -0.62
CA PHE A 250 -7.37 -17.98 0.73
C PHE A 250 -8.22 -16.73 0.93
N LYS A 251 -9.36 -16.89 1.62
CA LYS A 251 -10.26 -15.80 2.00
C LYS A 251 -10.62 -15.94 3.48
N SER A 252 -10.43 -14.87 4.23
CA SER A 252 -10.92 -14.72 5.60
C SER A 252 -11.76 -13.46 5.71
N GLU A 253 -12.42 -13.24 6.84
CA GLU A 253 -13.20 -12.02 7.10
C GLU A 253 -12.40 -10.71 6.92
N ARG A 254 -11.07 -10.77 7.04
CA ARG A 254 -10.17 -9.59 7.06
C ARG A 254 -9.10 -9.57 5.99
N ALA A 255 -8.94 -10.65 5.21
CA ALA A 255 -7.90 -10.73 4.20
C ALA A 255 -8.32 -11.64 3.03
N VAL A 256 -8.09 -11.16 1.83
CA VAL A 256 -8.17 -11.96 0.60
C VAL A 256 -6.75 -12.11 0.08
N TYR A 257 -6.32 -13.35 -0.13
CA TYR A 257 -5.09 -13.68 -0.83
C TYR A 257 -5.44 -14.03 -2.26
N TYR A 258 -5.20 -13.10 -3.17
CA TYR A 258 -5.50 -13.25 -4.58
C TYR A 258 -4.64 -14.35 -5.20
N GLY A 259 -5.18 -15.00 -6.22
CA GLY A 259 -4.43 -15.87 -7.10
C GLY A 259 -3.41 -15.08 -7.93
N ASP A 260 -2.55 -15.77 -8.66
CA ASP A 260 -1.55 -15.16 -9.53
C ASP A 260 -2.16 -14.93 -10.92
N VAL A 261 -2.70 -13.73 -11.13
CA VAL A 261 -3.34 -13.30 -12.38
C VAL A 261 -2.32 -13.27 -13.53
N SER A 262 -1.12 -12.75 -13.27
CA SER A 262 -0.09 -12.65 -14.32
C SER A 262 0.36 -14.01 -14.81
N SER A 263 0.56 -14.98 -13.92
CA SER A 263 0.92 -16.35 -14.29
C SER A 263 -0.21 -17.06 -15.02
N HIS A 264 -1.46 -16.86 -14.59
CA HIS A 264 -2.64 -17.41 -15.28
C HIS A 264 -2.69 -16.95 -16.73
N LEU A 265 -2.63 -15.64 -16.96
CA LEU A 265 -2.71 -15.04 -18.29
C LEU A 265 -1.48 -15.37 -19.15
N ALA A 266 -0.27 -15.43 -18.58
CA ALA A 266 0.91 -15.88 -19.30
C ALA A 266 0.76 -17.34 -19.79
N ASN A 267 0.26 -18.23 -18.93
CA ASN A 267 -0.04 -19.60 -19.30
C ASN A 267 -1.13 -19.69 -20.37
N LEU A 268 -2.15 -18.84 -20.31
CA LEU A 268 -3.21 -18.76 -21.31
C LEU A 268 -2.65 -18.39 -22.68
N VAL A 269 -1.80 -17.34 -22.75
CA VAL A 269 -1.10 -16.93 -23.98
C VAL A 269 -0.28 -18.06 -24.56
N VAL A 270 0.51 -18.77 -23.73
CA VAL A 270 1.31 -19.90 -24.21
C VAL A 270 0.44 -21.02 -24.75
N LYS A 271 -0.62 -21.40 -24.05
CA LYS A 271 -1.48 -22.53 -24.43
C LYS A 271 -2.36 -22.24 -25.64
N LYS A 272 -2.91 -21.04 -25.73
CA LYS A 272 -3.89 -20.68 -26.77
C LYS A 272 -3.26 -20.12 -28.04
N LEU A 273 -2.18 -19.33 -27.89
CA LEU A 273 -1.54 -18.65 -29.02
C LEU A 273 -0.21 -19.28 -29.43
N GLY A 274 0.38 -20.16 -28.63
CA GLY A 274 1.72 -20.71 -28.88
C GLY A 274 2.84 -19.66 -28.79
N ILE A 275 2.56 -18.48 -28.21
CA ILE A 275 3.51 -17.39 -28.04
C ILE A 275 4.20 -17.54 -26.69
N LYS A 276 5.53 -17.37 -26.67
CA LYS A 276 6.27 -17.36 -25.40
C LYS A 276 5.80 -16.21 -24.53
N ALA A 277 5.45 -16.50 -23.28
CA ALA A 277 5.01 -15.50 -22.33
C ALA A 277 5.74 -15.65 -20.98
N ARG A 278 5.85 -14.54 -20.26
CA ARG A 278 6.41 -14.45 -18.91
C ARG A 278 5.46 -13.67 -18.01
N SER A 279 5.49 -13.97 -16.73
CA SER A 279 4.80 -13.22 -15.70
C SER A 279 5.79 -12.53 -14.79
N GLU A 280 5.50 -11.28 -14.40
CA GLU A 280 6.26 -10.50 -13.44
C GLU A 280 5.31 -9.97 -12.37
N LYS A 281 5.66 -10.18 -11.10
CA LYS A 281 4.85 -9.77 -9.95
C LYS A 281 5.73 -9.04 -8.93
N PRO A 282 5.90 -7.71 -9.04
CA PRO A 282 6.72 -6.93 -8.12
C PRO A 282 6.29 -7.06 -6.65
N GLY A 283 4.99 -7.19 -6.40
CA GLY A 283 4.42 -7.49 -5.09
C GLY A 283 4.92 -6.56 -3.99
N LEU A 284 5.52 -7.12 -2.94
CA LEU A 284 5.99 -6.37 -1.77
C LEU A 284 7.06 -5.33 -2.10
N CYS A 285 7.89 -5.55 -3.11
CA CYS A 285 8.87 -4.57 -3.56
C CYS A 285 8.19 -3.28 -4.02
N GLY A 286 7.07 -3.41 -4.76
CA GLY A 286 6.32 -2.26 -5.28
C GLY A 286 5.76 -1.35 -4.21
N ARG A 287 5.43 -1.87 -3.02
CA ARG A 287 4.87 -1.04 -1.94
C ARG A 287 5.91 -0.55 -0.92
N ALA A 288 7.08 -1.20 -0.82
CA ALA A 288 8.06 -0.94 0.25
C ALA A 288 9.35 -0.29 -0.24
N SER A 289 9.54 -0.14 -1.56
CA SER A 289 10.79 0.37 -2.13
C SER A 289 11.02 1.83 -1.78
N VAL A 290 12.01 2.10 -0.94
CA VAL A 290 12.50 3.45 -0.66
C VAL A 290 13.44 3.96 -1.75
N ALA A 291 14.03 3.08 -2.55
CA ALA A 291 14.91 3.47 -3.68
C ALA A 291 14.13 4.23 -4.77
N LEU A 292 12.87 3.85 -5.00
CA LEU A 292 11.97 4.51 -5.94
C LEU A 292 10.88 5.35 -5.23
N GLN A 293 11.08 5.67 -3.94
CA GLN A 293 10.17 6.53 -3.18
C GLN A 293 9.99 7.89 -3.88
N SER A 294 8.75 8.34 -3.99
CA SER A 294 8.45 9.69 -4.46
C SER A 294 8.78 10.71 -3.36
N SER A 295 9.52 11.77 -3.73
CA SER A 295 9.82 12.86 -2.79
C SER A 295 8.57 13.66 -2.40
N VAL A 296 7.61 13.79 -3.33
CA VAL A 296 6.32 14.44 -3.07
C VAL A 296 5.52 13.62 -2.08
N ASP A 297 5.32 12.33 -2.36
CA ASP A 297 4.60 11.40 -1.48
C ASP A 297 5.20 11.33 -0.07
N ARG A 298 6.55 11.35 0.02
CA ARG A 298 7.24 11.39 1.31
C ARG A 298 6.97 12.68 2.08
N GLU A 299 6.98 13.82 1.40
CA GLU A 299 6.72 15.09 2.05
C GLU A 299 5.26 15.24 2.47
N GLU A 300 4.32 14.80 1.64
CA GLU A 300 2.90 14.75 1.98
C GLU A 300 2.66 13.83 3.19
N ALA A 301 3.26 12.64 3.20
CA ALA A 301 3.19 11.73 4.34
C ALA A 301 3.77 12.32 5.64
N ARG A 302 4.81 13.17 5.53
CA ARG A 302 5.39 13.88 6.69
C ARG A 302 4.46 14.96 7.22
N GLN A 303 3.67 15.58 6.35
CA GLN A 303 2.75 16.67 6.73
C GLN A 303 1.38 16.16 7.19
N ALA A 304 0.96 14.98 6.75
CA ALA A 304 -0.31 14.37 7.13
C ALA A 304 -0.35 14.00 8.62
#